data_837a9d250e418056836e99834ee01b0c
#
_entry.id   837a9d250e418056836e99834ee01b0c
#
_cell.length_a   1.000
_cell.length_b   1.000
_cell.length_c   1.000
_cell.angle_alpha   90.00
_cell.angle_beta   90.00
_cell.angle_gamma   90.00
#
_symmetry.space_group_name_H-M   'P 1'
#
loop_
_entity.id
_entity.type
_entity.pdbx_description
1 polymer ?
#
loop_
_entity_poly.entity_id
_entity_poly.type
_entity_poly.pdbx_seq_one_letter_code
_entity_poly.pdbx_strand_id
1 'polypeptide(L)'
;TPTTGSIAYRGPQGMLQLTDQAPQDVASLGIARTFQNIELFEHASVLHNLLIGRHTHRKTSLWQDLLFTSAVREAELRAREKAEEVIEFLDLQHYRDSLVAGLPYGVRKVVEMARALCTEPKLLLLDEPSSGLNVEETDDMAFWIRDIKNELGITVLMVEHDMSLVSKVSDRVLAMNQGEVLAMGSPREVQTDPAVVEAYLGSIDDVSGLRRENHKVA
;
A
#
# COMPACT_ATOMS: atom_id res chain seq x y z
N THR A 1 -5.70 -18.89 -3.56
CA THR A 1 -6.98 -19.31 -2.91
C THR A 1 -6.66 -19.87 -1.53
N PRO A 2 -7.40 -19.47 -0.49
CA PRO A 2 -7.22 -20.08 0.84
C PRO A 2 -7.55 -21.58 0.79
N THR A 3 -6.90 -22.37 1.64
CA THR A 3 -7.16 -23.81 1.74
C THR A 3 -8.56 -24.08 2.31
N THR A 4 -8.97 -23.23 3.26
CA THR A 4 -10.30 -23.22 3.89
C THR A 4 -10.70 -21.80 4.26
N GLY A 5 -12.00 -21.56 4.50
CA GLY A 5 -12.52 -20.27 4.89
C GLY A 5 -12.98 -19.41 3.72
N SER A 6 -13.44 -18.21 4.01
CA SER A 6 -13.96 -17.25 3.04
C SER A 6 -13.52 -15.84 3.39
N ILE A 7 -13.38 -14.99 2.36
CA ILE A 7 -13.06 -13.57 2.51
C ILE A 7 -14.22 -12.77 1.93
N ALA A 8 -14.99 -12.12 2.82
CA ALA A 8 -16.11 -11.29 2.43
C ALA A 8 -15.66 -9.82 2.32
N TYR A 9 -16.02 -9.17 1.23
CA TYR A 9 -15.75 -7.76 0.96
C TYR A 9 -17.04 -7.01 0.72
N ARG A 10 -17.22 -5.86 1.41
CA ARG A 10 -18.35 -4.96 1.18
C ARG A 10 -17.97 -3.91 0.16
N GLY A 11 -18.17 -4.21 -1.10
CA GLY A 11 -17.95 -3.29 -2.21
C GLY A 11 -19.16 -2.41 -2.52
N PRO A 12 -19.05 -1.57 -3.57
CA PRO A 12 -20.15 -0.69 -4.01
C PRO A 12 -21.43 -1.43 -4.39
N GLN A 13 -21.31 -2.68 -4.82
CA GLN A 13 -22.42 -3.51 -5.28
C GLN A 13 -22.99 -4.44 -4.18
N GLY A 14 -22.51 -4.29 -2.92
CA GLY A 14 -22.92 -5.13 -1.79
C GLY A 14 -21.82 -6.05 -1.29
N MET A 15 -22.23 -7.12 -0.59
CA MET A 15 -21.30 -8.13 -0.06
C MET A 15 -20.88 -9.10 -1.16
N LEU A 16 -19.57 -9.27 -1.34
CA LEU A 16 -18.96 -10.16 -2.32
C LEU A 16 -18.01 -11.14 -1.61
N GLN A 17 -17.92 -12.36 -2.10
CA GLN A 17 -16.90 -13.33 -1.69
C GLN A 17 -15.67 -13.14 -2.60
N LEU A 18 -14.55 -12.67 -2.03
CA LEU A 18 -13.32 -12.45 -2.81
C LEU A 18 -12.67 -13.78 -3.22
N THR A 19 -12.93 -14.86 -2.46
CA THR A 19 -12.43 -16.20 -2.79
C THR A 19 -12.96 -16.74 -4.13
N ASP A 20 -14.11 -16.22 -4.58
CA ASP A 20 -14.79 -16.66 -5.80
C ASP A 20 -14.43 -15.76 -7.01
N GLN A 21 -13.67 -14.69 -6.79
CA GLN A 21 -13.30 -13.73 -7.83
C GLN A 21 -11.98 -14.13 -8.50
N ALA A 22 -11.90 -13.90 -9.80
CA ALA A 22 -10.64 -14.03 -10.49
C ALA A 22 -9.69 -12.86 -10.13
N PRO A 23 -8.38 -13.09 -9.99
CA PRO A 23 -7.42 -12.04 -9.57
C PRO A 23 -7.48 -10.75 -10.40
N GLN A 24 -7.72 -10.87 -11.70
CA GLN A 24 -7.83 -9.72 -12.61
C GLN A 24 -9.08 -8.87 -12.35
N ASP A 25 -10.13 -9.44 -11.75
CA ASP A 25 -11.38 -8.73 -11.50
C ASP A 25 -11.36 -7.95 -10.18
N VAL A 26 -10.43 -8.29 -9.26
CA VAL A 26 -10.31 -7.67 -7.93
C VAL A 26 -10.11 -6.16 -8.02
N ALA A 27 -9.30 -5.69 -8.98
CA ALA A 27 -9.08 -4.26 -9.19
C ALA A 27 -10.39 -3.52 -9.55
N SER A 28 -11.28 -4.16 -10.33
CA SER A 28 -12.57 -3.58 -10.72
C SER A 28 -13.55 -3.45 -9.55
N LEU A 29 -13.31 -4.16 -8.44
CA LEU A 29 -14.09 -4.06 -7.20
C LEU A 29 -13.70 -2.86 -6.34
N GLY A 30 -12.72 -2.07 -6.76
CA GLY A 30 -12.19 -0.93 -6.01
C GLY A 30 -11.16 -1.33 -4.95
N ILE A 31 -10.42 -2.40 -5.19
CA ILE A 31 -9.30 -2.84 -4.35
C ILE A 31 -8.00 -2.61 -5.11
N ALA A 32 -7.09 -1.80 -4.56
CA ALA A 32 -5.74 -1.65 -5.09
C ALA A 32 -4.71 -2.23 -4.12
N ARG A 33 -3.59 -2.69 -4.65
CA ARG A 33 -2.46 -3.20 -3.88
C ARG A 33 -1.16 -2.60 -4.39
N THR A 34 -0.29 -2.17 -3.47
CA THR A 34 1.13 -1.98 -3.76
C THR A 34 1.87 -3.30 -3.53
N PHE A 35 3.01 -3.46 -4.19
CA PHE A 35 3.83 -4.66 -4.04
C PHE A 35 5.02 -4.35 -3.12
N GLN A 36 5.56 -5.36 -2.45
CA GLN A 36 6.76 -5.25 -1.60
C GLN A 36 7.97 -4.76 -2.42
N ASN A 37 8.11 -5.26 -3.65
CA ASN A 37 9.09 -4.77 -4.61
C ASN A 37 8.44 -3.74 -5.54
N ILE A 38 9.11 -2.62 -5.75
CA ILE A 38 8.63 -1.55 -6.62
C ILE A 38 8.53 -2.05 -8.06
N GLU A 39 7.30 -2.18 -8.56
CA GLU A 39 7.00 -2.62 -9.92
C GLU A 39 6.59 -1.44 -10.82
N LEU A 40 7.48 -0.47 -10.98
CA LEU A 40 7.29 0.68 -11.85
C LEU A 40 7.99 0.46 -13.19
N PHE A 41 7.47 1.08 -14.23
CA PHE A 41 8.13 1.16 -15.54
C PHE A 41 9.26 2.19 -15.46
N GLU A 42 10.49 1.71 -15.29
CA GLU A 42 11.67 2.54 -15.03
C GLU A 42 11.98 3.53 -16.16
N HIS A 43 11.72 3.15 -17.41
CA HIS A 43 11.94 3.98 -18.61
C HIS A 43 10.74 4.87 -18.98
N ALA A 44 9.72 4.92 -18.13
CA ALA A 44 8.60 5.83 -18.27
C ALA A 44 8.67 6.95 -17.22
N SER A 45 8.04 8.09 -17.51
CA SER A 45 7.93 9.17 -16.53
C SER A 45 6.96 8.81 -15.41
N VAL A 46 6.99 9.58 -14.31
CA VAL A 46 6.01 9.47 -13.22
C VAL A 46 4.60 9.56 -13.79
N LEU A 47 4.28 10.60 -14.55
CA LEU A 47 2.95 10.75 -15.15
C LEU A 47 2.53 9.53 -15.97
N HIS A 48 3.43 8.96 -16.79
CA HIS A 48 3.09 7.77 -17.58
C HIS A 48 2.82 6.55 -16.70
N ASN A 49 3.57 6.36 -15.61
CA ASN A 49 3.32 5.29 -14.65
C ASN A 49 1.93 5.43 -13.99
N LEU A 50 1.53 6.66 -13.65
CA LEU A 50 0.20 6.91 -13.07
C LEU A 50 -0.91 6.65 -14.08
N LEU A 51 -0.74 7.05 -15.33
CA LEU A 51 -1.72 6.81 -16.40
C LEU A 51 -1.96 5.32 -16.65
N ILE A 52 -0.97 4.45 -16.41
CA ILE A 52 -1.16 3.00 -16.46
C ILE A 52 -2.17 2.54 -15.41
N GLY A 53 -2.16 3.13 -14.19
CA GLY A 53 -3.17 2.88 -13.16
C GLY A 53 -4.60 3.21 -13.62
N ARG A 54 -4.77 4.12 -14.58
CA ARG A 54 -6.08 4.49 -15.14
C ARG A 54 -6.64 3.51 -16.16
N HIS A 55 -5.86 2.51 -16.57
CA HIS A 55 -6.30 1.54 -17.59
C HIS A 55 -7.59 0.81 -17.20
N THR A 56 -7.79 0.50 -15.92
CA THR A 56 -9.00 -0.17 -15.41
C THR A 56 -10.29 0.64 -15.62
N HIS A 57 -10.18 1.96 -15.73
CA HIS A 57 -11.31 2.88 -15.97
C HIS A 57 -11.58 3.15 -17.46
N ARG A 58 -10.74 2.65 -18.35
CA ARG A 58 -10.87 2.86 -19.79
C ARG A 58 -11.90 1.87 -20.37
N LYS A 59 -13.09 2.38 -20.68
CA LYS A 59 -14.20 1.61 -21.25
C LYS A 59 -14.32 1.76 -22.77
N THR A 60 -13.22 2.10 -23.46
CA THR A 60 -13.22 2.26 -24.92
C THR A 60 -12.96 0.92 -25.61
N SER A 61 -13.63 0.69 -26.74
CA SER A 61 -13.40 -0.47 -27.59
C SER A 61 -12.20 -0.22 -28.52
N LEU A 62 -11.51 -1.28 -28.94
CA LEU A 62 -10.38 -1.19 -29.90
C LEU A 62 -10.71 -0.39 -31.16
N TRP A 63 -11.95 -0.48 -31.68
CA TRP A 63 -12.40 0.28 -32.83
C TRP A 63 -12.56 1.79 -32.55
N GLN A 64 -13.00 2.14 -31.32
CA GLN A 64 -13.09 3.54 -30.91
C GLN A 64 -11.71 4.16 -30.73
N ASP A 65 -10.76 3.39 -30.19
CA ASP A 65 -9.36 3.79 -30.05
C ASP A 65 -8.70 4.03 -31.41
N LEU A 66 -8.95 3.16 -32.40
CA LEU A 66 -8.40 3.28 -33.74
C LEU A 66 -8.94 4.51 -34.48
N LEU A 67 -10.20 4.90 -34.23
CA LEU A 67 -10.86 6.03 -34.92
C LEU A 67 -10.69 7.37 -34.18
N PHE A 68 -9.91 7.41 -33.03
CA PHE A 68 -9.69 8.62 -32.24
C PHE A 68 -10.97 9.42 -31.98
N THR A 69 -12.04 8.72 -31.56
CA THR A 69 -13.34 9.36 -31.31
C THR A 69 -13.30 10.38 -30.19
N SER A 70 -14.26 11.30 -30.14
CA SER A 70 -14.40 12.26 -29.03
C SER A 70 -14.46 11.59 -27.66
N ALA A 71 -15.09 10.41 -27.59
CA ALA A 71 -15.17 9.60 -26.37
C ALA A 71 -13.79 9.13 -25.89
N VAL A 72 -12.90 8.75 -26.78
CA VAL A 72 -11.51 8.37 -26.46
C VAL A 72 -10.76 9.59 -25.92
N ARG A 73 -10.86 10.74 -26.60
CA ARG A 73 -10.20 11.97 -26.18
C ARG A 73 -10.68 12.42 -24.78
N GLU A 74 -11.98 12.37 -24.51
CA GLU A 74 -12.51 12.70 -23.20
C GLU A 74 -12.06 11.73 -22.12
N ALA A 75 -12.00 10.42 -22.42
CA ALA A 75 -11.49 9.42 -21.47
C ALA A 75 -10.00 9.66 -21.14
N GLU A 76 -9.21 10.06 -22.13
CA GLU A 76 -7.80 10.39 -21.98
C GLU A 76 -7.59 11.67 -21.15
N LEU A 77 -8.41 12.71 -21.39
CA LEU A 77 -8.38 13.93 -20.59
C LEU A 77 -8.72 13.64 -19.13
N ARG A 78 -9.82 12.92 -18.86
CA ARG A 78 -10.19 12.53 -17.47
C ARG A 78 -9.12 11.68 -16.80
N ALA A 79 -8.47 10.77 -17.53
CA ALA A 79 -7.38 9.97 -16.98
C ALA A 79 -6.19 10.85 -16.60
N ARG A 80 -5.86 11.84 -17.43
CA ARG A 80 -4.77 12.78 -17.16
C ARG A 80 -5.11 13.71 -16.00
N GLU A 81 -6.31 14.29 -15.96
CA GLU A 81 -6.78 15.13 -14.85
C GLU A 81 -6.64 14.38 -13.52
N LYS A 82 -7.09 13.13 -13.45
CA LYS A 82 -6.95 12.33 -12.23
C LYS A 82 -5.50 12.01 -11.86
N ALA A 83 -4.64 11.76 -12.83
CA ALA A 83 -3.22 11.56 -12.57
C ALA A 83 -2.56 12.85 -12.02
N GLU A 84 -2.92 14.03 -12.56
CA GLU A 84 -2.41 15.32 -12.06
C GLU A 84 -2.92 15.62 -10.64
N GLU A 85 -4.21 15.34 -10.33
CA GLU A 85 -4.73 15.46 -8.96
C GLU A 85 -3.93 14.60 -7.96
N VAL A 86 -3.58 13.36 -8.33
CA VAL A 86 -2.80 12.47 -7.47
C VAL A 86 -1.35 12.96 -7.36
N ILE A 87 -0.76 13.48 -8.44
CA ILE A 87 0.58 14.09 -8.42
C ILE A 87 0.60 15.28 -7.45
N GLU A 88 -0.42 16.13 -7.49
CA GLU A 88 -0.55 17.28 -6.59
C GLU A 88 -0.76 16.83 -5.13
N PHE A 89 -1.64 15.86 -4.90
CA PHE A 89 -1.96 15.32 -3.58
C PHE A 89 -0.74 14.71 -2.86
N LEU A 90 0.20 14.10 -3.61
CA LEU A 90 1.39 13.45 -3.06
C LEU A 90 2.70 14.26 -3.25
N ASP A 91 2.61 15.55 -3.56
CA ASP A 91 3.75 16.46 -3.78
C ASP A 91 4.77 15.95 -4.82
N LEU A 92 4.29 15.26 -5.86
CA LEU A 92 5.12 14.69 -6.93
C LEU A 92 5.35 15.63 -8.12
N GLN A 93 4.91 16.91 -8.06
CA GLN A 93 4.95 17.84 -9.20
C GLN A 93 6.36 18.00 -9.78
N HIS A 94 7.36 18.07 -8.91
CA HIS A 94 8.77 18.21 -9.33
C HIS A 94 9.32 17.01 -10.09
N TYR A 95 8.71 15.85 -9.88
CA TYR A 95 9.12 14.58 -10.49
C TYR A 95 8.24 14.15 -11.66
N ARG A 96 7.17 14.91 -11.96
CA ARG A 96 6.11 14.57 -12.91
C ARG A 96 6.61 14.01 -14.24
N ASP A 97 7.58 14.69 -14.85
CA ASP A 97 8.13 14.34 -16.17
C ASP A 97 9.47 13.56 -16.07
N SER A 98 9.96 13.32 -14.84
CA SER A 98 11.21 12.58 -14.60
C SER A 98 11.02 11.10 -14.86
N LEU A 99 12.04 10.46 -15.43
CA LEU A 99 12.07 8.99 -15.58
C LEU A 99 12.21 8.34 -14.20
N VAL A 100 11.44 7.29 -13.94
CA VAL A 100 11.43 6.58 -12.66
C VAL A 100 12.80 6.00 -12.29
N ALA A 101 13.57 5.53 -13.29
CA ALA A 101 14.92 5.00 -13.06
C ALA A 101 15.87 5.97 -12.34
N GLY A 102 15.69 7.28 -12.52
CA GLY A 102 16.53 8.32 -11.90
C GLY A 102 16.07 8.81 -10.54
N LEU A 103 14.93 8.32 -10.02
CA LEU A 103 14.36 8.81 -8.79
C LEU A 103 14.96 8.14 -7.55
N PRO A 104 15.08 8.88 -6.41
CA PRO A 104 15.38 8.30 -5.11
C PRO A 104 14.39 7.18 -4.75
N TYR A 105 14.85 6.22 -3.93
CA TYR A 105 14.03 5.05 -3.58
C TYR A 105 12.72 5.44 -2.88
N GLY A 106 12.77 6.35 -1.91
CA GLY A 106 11.59 6.85 -1.20
C GLY A 106 10.56 7.47 -2.16
N VAL A 107 11.01 8.30 -3.11
CA VAL A 107 10.12 8.88 -4.14
C VAL A 107 9.49 7.80 -5.01
N ARG A 108 10.24 6.76 -5.38
CA ARG A 108 9.69 5.62 -6.16
C ARG A 108 8.58 4.89 -5.40
N LYS A 109 8.71 4.73 -4.07
CA LYS A 109 7.65 4.18 -3.19
C LYS A 109 6.38 5.05 -3.23
N VAL A 110 6.53 6.37 -3.17
CA VAL A 110 5.40 7.30 -3.29
C VAL A 110 4.75 7.23 -4.67
N VAL A 111 5.54 7.12 -5.75
CA VAL A 111 5.01 6.94 -7.12
C VAL A 111 4.22 5.63 -7.26
N GLU A 112 4.65 4.55 -6.62
CA GLU A 112 3.91 3.30 -6.61
C GLU A 112 2.55 3.44 -5.92
N MET A 113 2.52 4.10 -4.77
CA MET A 113 1.28 4.43 -4.05
C MET A 113 0.40 5.36 -4.90
N ALA A 114 0.97 6.37 -5.56
CA ALA A 114 0.27 7.25 -6.49
C ALA A 114 -0.41 6.47 -7.63
N ARG A 115 0.30 5.50 -8.23
CA ARG A 115 -0.26 4.65 -9.28
C ARG A 115 -1.46 3.82 -8.77
N ALA A 116 -1.36 3.30 -7.54
CA ALA A 116 -2.47 2.60 -6.90
C ALA A 116 -3.66 3.53 -6.66
N LEU A 117 -3.46 4.77 -6.19
CA LEU A 117 -4.50 5.77 -5.99
C LEU A 117 -5.19 6.17 -7.31
N CYS A 118 -4.47 6.18 -8.42
CA CYS A 118 -5.06 6.44 -9.74
C CYS A 118 -6.12 5.41 -10.15
N THR A 119 -6.20 4.24 -9.52
CA THR A 119 -7.31 3.30 -9.71
C THR A 119 -8.59 3.69 -8.95
N GLU A 120 -8.58 4.80 -8.20
CA GLU A 120 -9.69 5.27 -7.35
C GLU A 120 -10.21 4.16 -6.41
N PRO A 121 -9.33 3.56 -5.59
CA PRO A 121 -9.70 2.43 -4.77
C PRO A 121 -10.57 2.85 -3.59
N LYS A 122 -11.38 1.92 -3.07
CA LYS A 122 -12.06 2.03 -1.76
C LYS A 122 -11.28 1.33 -0.66
N LEU A 123 -10.46 0.35 -1.05
CA LEU A 123 -9.55 -0.37 -0.18
C LEU A 123 -8.16 -0.36 -0.82
N LEU A 124 -7.19 0.22 -0.11
CA LEU A 124 -5.78 0.21 -0.49
C LEU A 124 -5.03 -0.78 0.41
N LEU A 125 -4.37 -1.75 -0.22
CA LEU A 125 -3.53 -2.74 0.45
C LEU A 125 -2.07 -2.29 0.31
N LEU A 126 -1.39 -2.04 1.43
CA LEU A 126 0.02 -1.65 1.48
C LEU A 126 0.84 -2.80 2.06
N ASP A 127 1.86 -3.22 1.35
CA ASP A 127 2.76 -4.31 1.73
C ASP A 127 4.14 -3.74 2.06
N GLU A 128 4.45 -3.62 3.36
CA GLU A 128 5.67 -3.04 3.93
C GLU A 128 6.04 -1.67 3.29
N PRO A 129 5.16 -0.66 3.38
CA PRO A 129 5.40 0.64 2.73
C PRO A 129 6.63 1.36 3.27
N SER A 130 7.05 1.12 4.53
CA SER A 130 8.25 1.74 5.12
C SER A 130 9.55 1.02 4.80
N SER A 131 9.49 -0.19 4.22
CA SER A 131 10.69 -0.99 3.96
C SER A 131 11.70 -0.24 3.09
N GLY A 132 12.94 -0.12 3.58
CA GLY A 132 14.04 0.56 2.91
C GLY A 132 14.03 2.10 2.98
N LEU A 133 13.08 2.69 3.70
CA LEU A 133 13.01 4.13 3.96
C LEU A 133 13.84 4.50 5.19
N ASN A 134 14.38 5.72 5.20
CA ASN A 134 14.94 6.32 6.41
C ASN A 134 13.82 6.88 7.32
N VAL A 135 14.19 7.44 8.48
CA VAL A 135 13.22 7.92 9.48
C VAL A 135 12.35 9.05 8.93
N GLU A 136 12.94 10.01 8.20
CA GLU A 136 12.24 11.15 7.60
C GLU A 136 11.26 10.69 6.51
N GLU A 137 11.73 9.85 5.59
CA GLU A 137 10.88 9.25 4.54
C GLU A 137 9.74 8.39 5.12
N THR A 138 9.97 7.71 6.26
CA THR A 138 8.92 6.96 6.97
C THR A 138 7.88 7.90 7.58
N ASP A 139 8.30 9.06 8.10
CA ASP A 139 7.38 10.08 8.62
C ASP A 139 6.54 10.71 7.51
N ASP A 140 7.12 10.97 6.35
CA ASP A 140 6.41 11.41 5.16
C ASP A 140 5.40 10.35 4.69
N MET A 141 5.80 9.07 4.67
CA MET A 141 4.89 7.97 4.34
C MET A 141 3.71 7.90 5.33
N ALA A 142 3.97 8.09 6.63
CA ALA A 142 2.91 8.15 7.64
C ALA A 142 1.94 9.31 7.41
N PHE A 143 2.45 10.47 6.97
CA PHE A 143 1.65 11.62 6.61
C PHE A 143 0.72 11.30 5.42
N TRP A 144 1.27 10.76 4.33
CA TRP A 144 0.49 10.38 3.15
C TRP A 144 -0.59 9.34 3.45
N ILE A 145 -0.28 8.31 4.23
CA ILE A 145 -1.26 7.28 4.61
C ILE A 145 -2.42 7.89 5.41
N ARG A 146 -2.16 8.83 6.31
CA ARG A 146 -3.21 9.52 7.06
C ARG A 146 -4.09 10.38 6.17
N ASP A 147 -3.51 11.10 5.24
CA ASP A 147 -4.25 11.97 4.32
C ASP A 147 -5.09 11.14 3.36
N ILE A 148 -4.58 10.03 2.83
CA ILE A 148 -5.35 9.06 2.03
C ILE A 148 -6.58 8.58 2.79
N LYS A 149 -6.42 8.27 4.09
CA LYS A 149 -7.53 7.83 4.93
C LYS A 149 -8.53 8.97 5.22
N ASN A 150 -8.04 10.14 5.60
CA ASN A 150 -8.86 11.20 6.16
C ASN A 150 -9.47 12.11 5.06
N GLU A 151 -8.74 12.41 4.02
CA GLU A 151 -9.16 13.34 2.96
C GLU A 151 -9.83 12.59 1.79
N LEU A 152 -9.27 11.44 1.38
CA LEU A 152 -9.84 10.66 0.30
C LEU A 152 -10.86 9.62 0.77
N GLY A 153 -10.98 9.38 2.09
CA GLY A 153 -11.92 8.41 2.66
C GLY A 153 -11.64 6.96 2.25
N ILE A 154 -10.40 6.65 1.89
CA ILE A 154 -9.98 5.32 1.46
C ILE A 154 -9.65 4.47 2.69
N THR A 155 -10.19 3.26 2.77
CA THR A 155 -9.77 2.29 3.78
C THR A 155 -8.39 1.75 3.45
N VAL A 156 -7.46 1.81 4.41
CA VAL A 156 -6.11 1.26 4.24
C VAL A 156 -5.95 0.01 5.09
N LEU A 157 -5.50 -1.08 4.48
CA LEU A 157 -5.02 -2.27 5.17
C LEU A 157 -3.54 -2.43 4.88
N MET A 158 -2.72 -2.41 5.94
CA MET A 158 -1.27 -2.41 5.83
C MET A 158 -0.68 -3.64 6.52
N VAL A 159 0.28 -4.28 5.90
CA VAL A 159 1.19 -5.25 6.53
C VAL A 159 2.49 -4.52 6.81
N GLU A 160 2.89 -4.48 8.07
CA GLU A 160 4.08 -3.75 8.53
C GLU A 160 4.71 -4.38 9.76
N HIS A 161 6.00 -4.17 9.89
CA HIS A 161 6.77 -4.55 11.07
C HIS A 161 7.42 -3.33 11.76
N ASP A 162 7.37 -2.15 11.15
CA ASP A 162 7.78 -0.90 11.78
C ASP A 162 6.67 -0.36 12.71
N MET A 163 6.86 -0.59 14.01
CA MET A 163 5.90 -0.17 15.02
C MET A 163 5.77 1.34 15.16
N SER A 164 6.76 2.13 14.70
CA SER A 164 6.66 3.59 14.64
C SER A 164 5.60 4.03 13.64
N LEU A 165 5.66 3.50 12.41
CA LEU A 165 4.67 3.77 11.38
C LEU A 165 3.29 3.26 11.82
N VAL A 166 3.20 2.00 12.26
CA VAL A 166 1.94 1.38 12.72
C VAL A 166 1.24 2.24 13.77
N SER A 167 2.00 2.73 14.77
CA SER A 167 1.42 3.55 15.86
C SER A 167 0.90 4.90 15.40
N LYS A 168 1.48 5.47 14.33
CA LYS A 168 1.11 6.80 13.81
C LYS A 168 -0.14 6.79 12.95
N VAL A 169 -0.40 5.68 12.24
CA VAL A 169 -1.43 5.67 11.18
C VAL A 169 -2.60 4.73 11.43
N SER A 170 -2.40 3.67 12.26
CA SER A 170 -3.40 2.60 12.40
C SER A 170 -4.43 2.94 13.47
N ASP A 171 -5.70 2.68 13.18
CA ASP A 171 -6.79 2.71 14.18
C ASP A 171 -6.86 1.37 14.93
N ARG A 172 -6.48 0.28 14.24
CA ARG A 172 -6.60 -1.09 14.75
C ARG A 172 -5.47 -1.94 14.21
N VAL A 173 -4.88 -2.74 15.07
CA VAL A 173 -3.75 -3.61 14.77
C VAL A 173 -4.13 -5.05 15.06
N LEU A 174 -3.73 -5.97 14.18
CA LEU A 174 -3.78 -7.40 14.36
C LEU A 174 -2.34 -7.92 14.36
N ALA A 175 -1.87 -8.39 15.51
CA ALA A 175 -0.56 -9.05 15.61
C ALA A 175 -0.70 -10.55 15.30
N MET A 176 0.19 -11.05 14.44
CA MET A 176 0.22 -12.44 14.02
C MET A 176 1.62 -13.04 14.19
N ASN A 177 1.68 -14.30 14.57
CA ASN A 177 2.92 -15.08 14.56
C ASN A 177 2.65 -16.47 13.98
N GLN A 178 3.48 -16.88 13.01
CA GLN A 178 3.38 -18.18 12.31
C GLN A 178 1.96 -18.52 11.80
N GLY A 179 1.20 -17.50 11.39
CA GLY A 179 -0.16 -17.64 10.88
C GLY A 179 -1.25 -17.63 11.95
N GLU A 180 -0.91 -17.56 13.23
CA GLU A 180 -1.86 -17.46 14.34
C GLU A 180 -2.00 -16.02 14.83
N VAL A 181 -3.21 -15.64 15.24
CA VAL A 181 -3.51 -14.35 15.83
C VAL A 181 -3.07 -14.34 17.28
N LEU A 182 -2.16 -13.42 17.63
CA LEU A 182 -1.72 -13.22 19.03
C LEU A 182 -2.62 -12.21 19.75
N ALA A 183 -2.83 -11.04 19.16
CA ALA A 183 -3.62 -9.97 19.75
C ALA A 183 -4.29 -9.11 18.68
N MET A 184 -5.38 -8.44 19.06
CA MET A 184 -6.07 -7.46 18.23
C MET A 184 -6.61 -6.33 19.09
N GLY A 185 -6.27 -5.08 18.73
CA GLY A 185 -6.71 -3.90 19.47
C GLY A 185 -6.17 -2.61 18.88
N SER A 186 -6.14 -1.55 19.67
CA SER A 186 -5.41 -0.32 19.34
C SER A 186 -3.89 -0.61 19.26
N PRO A 187 -3.10 0.22 18.58
CA PRO A 187 -1.65 0.06 18.53
C PRO A 187 -1.01 -0.09 19.92
N ARG A 188 -1.47 0.71 20.89
CA ARG A 188 -0.95 0.67 22.27
C ARG A 188 -1.29 -0.63 22.99
N GLU A 189 -2.51 -1.13 22.86
CA GLU A 189 -2.92 -2.39 23.48
C GLU A 189 -2.10 -3.54 22.94
N VAL A 190 -1.94 -3.62 21.62
CA VAL A 190 -1.18 -4.70 20.95
C VAL A 190 0.31 -4.62 21.32
N GLN A 191 0.92 -3.43 21.37
CA GLN A 191 2.33 -3.27 21.72
C GLN A 191 2.64 -3.68 23.17
N THR A 192 1.67 -3.59 24.07
CA THR A 192 1.85 -3.95 25.48
C THR A 192 1.33 -5.35 25.82
N ASP A 193 0.78 -6.07 24.87
CA ASP A 193 0.30 -7.42 25.06
C ASP A 193 1.46 -8.39 25.35
N PRO A 194 1.44 -9.17 26.44
CA PRO A 194 2.53 -10.05 26.81
C PRO A 194 2.89 -11.07 25.74
N ALA A 195 1.90 -11.64 25.03
CA ALA A 195 2.14 -12.61 23.98
C ALA A 195 2.83 -11.99 22.76
N VAL A 196 2.51 -10.74 22.44
CA VAL A 196 3.17 -9.98 21.38
C VAL A 196 4.60 -9.63 21.76
N VAL A 197 4.80 -9.14 22.99
CA VAL A 197 6.13 -8.81 23.52
C VAL A 197 7.04 -10.04 23.50
N GLU A 198 6.56 -11.19 23.98
CA GLU A 198 7.31 -12.45 23.98
C GLU A 198 7.65 -12.92 22.56
N ALA A 199 6.70 -12.85 21.62
CA ALA A 199 6.89 -13.31 20.25
C ALA A 199 7.87 -12.45 19.43
N TYR A 200 7.90 -11.13 19.65
CA TYR A 200 8.70 -10.20 18.86
C TYR A 200 10.00 -9.75 19.53
N LEU A 201 10.09 -9.74 20.85
CA LEU A 201 11.30 -9.34 21.57
C LEU A 201 12.10 -10.55 22.12
N GLY A 202 11.55 -11.76 21.99
CA GLY A 202 12.10 -12.97 22.62
C GLY A 202 11.84 -12.98 24.13
N SER A 203 11.94 -14.13 24.76
CA SER A 203 11.90 -14.20 26.22
C SER A 203 13.14 -13.49 26.79
N ILE A 204 12.95 -12.67 27.80
CA ILE A 204 14.02 -11.92 28.50
C ILE A 204 15.14 -12.88 28.98
N ASP A 205 14.86 -14.16 29.08
CA ASP A 205 15.80 -15.22 29.45
C ASP A 205 16.85 -15.52 28.38
N ASP A 206 16.54 -15.36 27.08
CA ASP A 206 17.51 -15.58 25.99
C ASP A 206 18.58 -14.47 25.92
N VAL A 207 18.19 -13.22 26.26
CA VAL A 207 19.13 -12.09 26.30
C VAL A 207 20.06 -12.18 27.54
N SER A 208 19.59 -12.78 28.65
CA SER A 208 20.40 -13.01 29.82
C SER A 208 21.41 -14.15 29.65
N GLY A 209 21.13 -15.11 28.81
CA GLY A 209 22.07 -16.20 28.43
C GLY A 209 23.30 -15.69 27.66
N LEU A 210 23.12 -14.81 26.69
CA LEU A 210 24.20 -14.21 25.90
C LEU A 210 25.14 -13.30 26.71
N ARG A 211 24.66 -12.69 27.76
CA ARG A 211 25.51 -11.89 28.71
C ARG A 211 26.40 -12.75 29.63
N ARG A 212 26.02 -13.97 29.91
CA ARG A 212 26.80 -14.87 30.81
C ARG A 212 27.94 -15.58 30.06
N GLU A 213 27.85 -15.77 28.73
CA GLU A 213 28.95 -16.39 27.96
C GLU A 213 30.12 -15.42 27.73
N ASN A 214 29.86 -14.12 27.58
CA ASN A 214 30.91 -13.11 27.39
C ASN A 214 31.72 -12.76 28.64
N HIS A 215 31.35 -13.29 29.81
CA HIS A 215 32.11 -13.06 31.07
C HIS A 215 32.96 -14.27 31.51
N LYS A 216 33.01 -15.34 30.69
CA LYS A 216 33.86 -16.52 30.98
C LYS A 216 35.08 -16.63 30.07
N VAL A 217 35.39 -15.62 29.27
CA VAL A 217 36.61 -15.55 28.42
C VAL A 217 37.29 -14.22 28.75
N ALA A 218 37.82 -14.12 29.93
CA ALA A 218 38.85 -13.15 30.35
C ALA A 218 39.69 -13.75 31.47
#